data_b78b4bd6194dcbd5ad1669a2e9d3dba7
#
_entry.id   b78b4bd6194dcbd5ad1669a2e9d3dba7
#
_cell.length_a   1.000
_cell.length_b   1.000
_cell.length_c   1.000
_cell.angle_alpha   90.00
_cell.angle_beta   90.00
_cell.angle_gamma   90.00
#
_symmetry.space_group_name_H-M   'P 1'
#
loop_
_entity.id
_entity.type
_entity.pdbx_description
1 polymer ?
#
loop_
_entity_poly.entity_id
_entity_poly.type
_entity_poly.pdbx_seq_one_letter_code
_entity_poly.pdbx_strand_id
1 'polypeptide(L)'
;VGTSIVLGDTALADGNNEVGIDESDVGTSDADYNYLGGLVDFEVSGAQVGASYNVVLPLSTAVPENAVLRKFIDANVGWQAFVENATNAISSATAVSSTCPEPGSANYAAGLVVGATCLQLLIEDGGANDADGAADGTVTDPSGIASLYFGPPSGDSTITISVSEINAGSDETAEISVTAVDADGRSLEGMTVTATASLADASIGSFTEGSGGVYTATLTPGSTGGELTVTATISDGTDSASITSSSVTVIKSSSDKWYKVGGCSVGDGQSSDSSLILLLLAGLLLVGR
;
A
#
# COMPACT_ATOMS: atom_id res chain seq x y z
N VAL A 1 -33.38 -18.68 33.99
CA VAL A 1 -33.51 -18.02 32.67
C VAL A 1 -32.29 -18.46 31.90
N GLY A 2 -32.46 -19.03 30.73
CA GLY A 2 -31.29 -19.40 29.88
C GLY A 2 -30.72 -18.18 29.16
N THR A 3 -29.48 -18.25 28.80
CA THR A 3 -28.81 -17.26 27.96
C THR A 3 -29.43 -17.31 26.54
N SER A 4 -29.70 -16.17 25.92
CA SER A 4 -30.26 -16.06 24.57
C SER A 4 -29.50 -14.96 23.79
N ILE A 5 -29.45 -15.13 22.47
CA ILE A 5 -29.00 -14.08 21.55
C ILE A 5 -30.26 -13.41 21.00
N VAL A 6 -30.27 -12.08 21.04
CA VAL A 6 -31.31 -11.22 20.48
C VAL A 6 -30.68 -10.18 19.56
N LEU A 7 -31.51 -9.43 18.84
CA LEU A 7 -31.02 -8.29 18.06
C LEU A 7 -30.52 -7.20 19.01
N GLY A 8 -29.41 -6.56 18.66
CA GLY A 8 -28.93 -5.40 19.39
C GLY A 8 -29.80 -4.16 19.16
N ASP A 9 -29.59 -3.14 19.97
CA ASP A 9 -30.39 -1.92 19.93
C ASP A 9 -30.33 -1.18 18.60
N THR A 10 -29.17 -1.19 17.93
CA THR A 10 -28.97 -0.57 16.62
C THR A 10 -29.75 -1.33 15.55
N ALA A 11 -29.66 -2.67 15.54
CA ALA A 11 -30.39 -3.52 14.61
C ALA A 11 -31.92 -3.43 14.82
N LEU A 12 -32.36 -3.26 16.06
CA LEU A 12 -33.78 -3.02 16.39
C LEU A 12 -34.24 -1.63 15.89
N ALA A 13 -33.38 -0.62 15.99
CA ALA A 13 -33.70 0.75 15.57
C ALA A 13 -33.79 0.89 14.04
N ASP A 14 -32.99 0.11 13.29
CA ASP A 14 -33.05 0.03 11.81
C ASP A 14 -34.39 -0.56 11.31
N GLY A 15 -35.02 -1.38 12.11
CA GLY A 15 -36.40 -1.86 11.86
C GLY A 15 -36.53 -2.99 10.84
N ASN A 16 -35.44 -3.54 10.32
CA ASN A 16 -35.41 -4.65 9.38
C ASN A 16 -35.65 -6.03 10.03
N ASN A 17 -35.57 -6.10 11.36
CA ASN A 17 -35.61 -7.34 12.16
C ASN A 17 -34.53 -8.35 11.76
N GLU A 18 -33.37 -7.85 11.32
CA GLU A 18 -32.19 -8.62 10.97
C GLU A 18 -31.02 -8.16 11.84
N VAL A 19 -30.05 -9.03 12.04
CA VAL A 19 -28.83 -8.72 12.82
C VAL A 19 -27.86 -7.82 12.02
N GLY A 20 -28.05 -7.73 10.69
CA GLY A 20 -27.24 -6.92 9.79
C GLY A 20 -27.55 -5.44 9.94
N ILE A 21 -26.52 -4.62 10.02
CA ILE A 21 -26.58 -3.16 10.06
C ILE A 21 -25.52 -2.56 9.14
N ASP A 22 -25.64 -1.26 8.88
CA ASP A 22 -24.67 -0.48 8.14
C ASP A 22 -23.95 0.53 9.05
N GLU A 23 -22.81 1.08 8.60
CA GLU A 23 -22.07 2.11 9.35
C GLU A 23 -22.92 3.36 9.61
N SER A 24 -23.87 3.67 8.72
CA SER A 24 -24.80 4.78 8.91
C SER A 24 -25.72 4.60 10.12
N ASP A 25 -26.01 3.36 10.51
CA ASP A 25 -26.91 3.04 11.63
C ASP A 25 -26.22 3.31 12.96
N VAL A 26 -24.90 3.13 13.04
CA VAL A 26 -24.09 3.50 14.23
C VAL A 26 -23.68 4.97 14.20
N GLY A 27 -23.94 5.71 13.11
CA GLY A 27 -23.71 7.13 12.99
C GLY A 27 -22.25 7.57 12.88
N THR A 28 -21.32 6.63 12.69
CA THR A 28 -19.88 6.90 12.60
C THR A 28 -19.25 5.93 11.62
N SER A 29 -18.58 6.44 10.57
CA SER A 29 -17.83 5.61 9.63
C SER A 29 -16.46 5.22 10.17
N ASP A 30 -15.99 4.05 9.76
CA ASP A 30 -14.62 3.55 9.98
C ASP A 30 -13.80 3.77 8.72
N ALA A 31 -13.39 5.03 8.47
CA ALA A 31 -12.88 5.51 7.19
C ALA A 31 -11.67 4.72 6.63
N ASP A 32 -10.95 4.00 7.50
CA ASP A 32 -9.77 3.20 7.13
C ASP A 32 -10.12 1.78 6.71
N TYR A 33 -11.38 1.38 6.78
CA TYR A 33 -11.79 0.00 6.60
C TYR A 33 -13.01 -0.16 5.70
N ASN A 34 -13.01 -1.25 4.91
CA ASN A 34 -14.19 -1.72 4.19
C ASN A 34 -14.75 -2.95 4.89
N TYR A 35 -16.04 -2.95 5.19
CA TYR A 35 -16.74 -4.08 5.76
C TYR A 35 -17.22 -5.03 4.67
N LEU A 36 -16.69 -6.25 4.72
CA LEU A 36 -17.01 -7.30 3.77
C LEU A 36 -18.11 -8.19 4.34
N GLY A 37 -19.33 -8.02 3.83
CA GLY A 37 -20.51 -8.75 4.30
C GLY A 37 -21.37 -7.98 5.30
N GLY A 38 -21.10 -6.69 5.49
CA GLY A 38 -21.83 -5.81 6.40
C GLY A 38 -21.37 -5.91 7.87
N LEU A 39 -22.06 -5.17 8.69
CA LEU A 39 -21.92 -5.22 10.14
C LEU A 39 -23.01 -6.07 10.75
N VAL A 40 -22.80 -6.57 11.94
CA VAL A 40 -23.80 -7.26 12.75
C VAL A 40 -23.96 -6.55 14.09
N ASP A 41 -25.18 -6.54 14.60
CA ASP A 41 -25.47 -6.04 15.96
C ASP A 41 -26.36 -7.03 16.68
N PHE A 42 -25.82 -7.61 17.74
CA PHE A 42 -26.53 -8.56 18.58
C PHE A 42 -26.28 -8.28 20.04
N GLU A 43 -27.16 -8.81 20.88
CA GLU A 43 -27.05 -8.81 22.32
C GLU A 43 -27.16 -10.23 22.87
N VAL A 44 -26.25 -10.59 23.78
CA VAL A 44 -26.37 -11.80 24.59
C VAL A 44 -27.04 -11.42 25.90
N SER A 45 -28.30 -11.80 26.10
CA SER A 45 -29.04 -11.47 27.30
C SER A 45 -29.18 -12.67 28.25
N GLY A 46 -29.32 -12.39 29.53
CA GLY A 46 -29.40 -13.39 30.60
C GLY A 46 -28.08 -14.09 30.84
N ALA A 47 -26.98 -13.45 30.52
CA ALA A 47 -25.63 -13.89 30.79
C ALA A 47 -25.35 -13.87 32.32
N GLN A 48 -24.37 -14.66 32.76
CA GLN A 48 -23.84 -14.54 34.12
C GLN A 48 -22.87 -13.36 34.14
N VAL A 49 -23.05 -12.45 35.06
CA VAL A 49 -22.23 -11.25 35.24
C VAL A 49 -20.73 -11.58 35.25
N GLY A 50 -19.98 -10.95 34.35
CA GLY A 50 -18.53 -11.11 34.21
C GLY A 50 -18.10 -12.43 33.57
N ALA A 51 -19.01 -13.20 32.98
CA ALA A 51 -18.67 -14.44 32.26
C ALA A 51 -18.46 -14.20 30.78
N SER A 52 -17.69 -15.10 30.12
CA SER A 52 -17.49 -15.05 28.68
C SER A 52 -18.41 -16.03 27.95
N TYR A 53 -18.89 -15.62 26.78
CA TYR A 53 -19.82 -16.40 25.94
C TYR A 53 -19.32 -16.57 24.52
N ASN A 54 -19.44 -17.79 23.99
CA ASN A 54 -19.20 -18.06 22.58
C ASN A 54 -20.45 -17.71 21.78
N VAL A 55 -20.30 -16.77 20.84
CA VAL A 55 -21.33 -16.40 19.87
C VAL A 55 -20.86 -16.87 18.50
N VAL A 56 -21.76 -17.54 17.76
CA VAL A 56 -21.47 -18.01 16.39
C VAL A 56 -22.30 -17.21 15.39
N LEU A 57 -21.59 -16.64 14.42
CA LEU A 57 -22.16 -15.82 13.36
C LEU A 57 -21.86 -16.47 11.99
N PRO A 58 -22.88 -16.86 11.23
CA PRO A 58 -22.72 -17.20 9.82
C PRO A 58 -22.30 -15.94 9.03
N LEU A 59 -21.31 -16.07 8.17
CA LEU A 59 -20.82 -14.95 7.36
C LEU A 59 -21.50 -14.98 5.98
N SER A 60 -21.97 -13.83 5.50
CA SER A 60 -22.50 -13.64 4.15
C SER A 60 -21.40 -13.70 3.09
N THR A 61 -20.18 -13.30 3.47
CA THR A 61 -18.97 -13.33 2.63
C THR A 61 -17.87 -14.08 3.38
N ALA A 62 -17.09 -14.90 2.66
CA ALA A 62 -15.97 -15.62 3.27
C ALA A 62 -14.89 -14.65 3.74
N VAL A 63 -14.21 -15.00 4.82
CA VAL A 63 -13.09 -14.22 5.39
C VAL A 63 -12.03 -13.97 4.31
N PRO A 64 -11.71 -12.72 3.97
CA PRO A 64 -10.69 -12.38 2.97
C PRO A 64 -9.27 -12.44 3.54
N GLU A 65 -8.27 -12.24 2.68
CA GLU A 65 -6.91 -11.95 3.11
C GLU A 65 -6.85 -10.64 3.90
N ASN A 66 -5.94 -10.58 4.88
CA ASN A 66 -5.73 -9.40 5.73
C ASN A 66 -6.99 -8.91 6.47
N ALA A 67 -7.94 -9.81 6.72
CA ALA A 67 -9.15 -9.50 7.48
C ALA A 67 -8.82 -9.12 8.92
N VAL A 68 -9.55 -8.15 9.44
CA VAL A 68 -9.58 -7.76 10.85
C VAL A 68 -11.02 -7.75 11.34
N LEU A 69 -11.24 -8.02 12.61
CA LEU A 69 -12.54 -7.82 13.24
C LEU A 69 -12.54 -6.43 13.88
N ARG A 70 -13.48 -5.62 13.45
CA ARG A 70 -13.70 -4.28 13.99
C ARG A 70 -14.94 -4.28 14.84
N LYS A 71 -14.92 -3.48 15.88
CA LYS A 71 -15.98 -3.34 16.85
C LYS A 71 -16.32 -1.88 17.07
N PHE A 72 -17.60 -1.54 17.03
CA PHE A 72 -18.09 -0.24 17.45
C PHE A 72 -18.40 -0.28 18.95
N ILE A 73 -17.89 0.66 19.71
CA ILE A 73 -18.17 0.74 21.14
C ILE A 73 -19.28 1.75 21.39
N ASP A 74 -19.03 3.01 21.22
CA ASP A 74 -20.01 4.10 21.29
C ASP A 74 -19.55 5.31 20.47
N ALA A 75 -20.36 6.35 20.40
CA ALA A 75 -20.05 7.56 19.64
C ALA A 75 -18.84 8.35 20.17
N ASN A 76 -18.38 8.13 21.39
CA ASN A 76 -17.22 8.82 21.97
C ASN A 76 -15.93 8.05 21.72
N VAL A 77 -15.99 6.73 21.73
CA VAL A 77 -14.86 5.81 21.53
C VAL A 77 -14.69 5.47 20.07
N GLY A 78 -15.80 5.24 19.34
CA GLY A 78 -15.82 4.88 17.93
C GLY A 78 -15.43 3.42 17.67
N TRP A 79 -14.84 3.21 16.49
CA TRP A 79 -14.42 1.91 16.01
C TRP A 79 -13.06 1.50 16.59
N GLN A 80 -12.95 0.23 16.99
CA GLN A 80 -11.72 -0.37 17.51
C GLN A 80 -11.47 -1.75 16.91
N ALA A 81 -10.22 -2.20 16.94
CA ALA A 81 -9.91 -3.61 16.73
C ALA A 81 -10.45 -4.44 17.88
N PHE A 82 -10.96 -5.64 17.58
CA PHE A 82 -11.34 -6.60 18.63
C PHE A 82 -10.12 -6.95 19.50
N VAL A 83 -10.27 -6.88 20.80
CA VAL A 83 -9.20 -7.13 21.76
C VAL A 83 -9.18 -8.62 22.13
N GLU A 84 -8.13 -9.34 21.77
CA GLU A 84 -7.94 -10.74 22.14
C GLU A 84 -7.18 -10.87 23.46
N ASN A 85 -7.70 -11.69 24.38
CA ASN A 85 -7.08 -12.01 25.67
C ASN A 85 -7.60 -13.37 26.18
N ALA A 86 -7.43 -13.68 27.45
CA ALA A 86 -7.87 -14.96 28.03
C ALA A 86 -9.40 -15.16 28.05
N THR A 87 -10.17 -14.08 28.03
CA THR A 87 -11.64 -14.06 28.14
C THR A 87 -12.33 -13.56 26.88
N ASN A 88 -11.56 -13.14 25.87
CA ASN A 88 -12.02 -12.64 24.59
C ASN A 88 -11.19 -13.25 23.45
N ALA A 89 -11.81 -13.88 22.49
CA ALA A 89 -11.09 -14.54 21.40
C ALA A 89 -11.90 -14.55 20.08
N ILE A 90 -11.16 -14.54 18.98
CA ILE A 90 -11.70 -14.76 17.63
C ILE A 90 -11.34 -16.17 17.20
N SER A 91 -12.29 -16.87 16.61
CA SER A 91 -12.04 -18.12 15.92
C SER A 91 -12.97 -18.25 14.70
N SER A 92 -12.58 -19.01 13.72
CA SER A 92 -13.35 -19.15 12.49
C SER A 92 -13.34 -20.57 11.96
N ALA A 93 -14.38 -20.92 11.18
CA ALA A 93 -14.55 -22.24 10.58
C ALA A 93 -15.22 -22.14 9.22
N THR A 94 -15.13 -23.19 8.42
CA THR A 94 -15.96 -23.34 7.22
C THR A 94 -17.26 -24.06 7.56
N ALA A 95 -18.40 -23.52 7.10
CA ALA A 95 -19.70 -24.14 7.26
C ALA A 95 -19.74 -25.54 6.61
N VAL A 96 -20.41 -26.47 7.26
CA VAL A 96 -20.70 -27.79 6.70
C VAL A 96 -22.19 -27.85 6.33
N SER A 97 -22.49 -28.07 5.05
CA SER A 97 -23.87 -28.05 4.54
C SER A 97 -24.61 -26.75 4.92
N SER A 98 -23.95 -25.61 4.78
CA SER A 98 -24.46 -24.27 5.13
C SER A 98 -24.76 -24.07 6.63
N THR A 99 -24.24 -24.90 7.50
CA THR A 99 -24.41 -24.77 8.95
C THR A 99 -23.07 -24.58 9.62
N CYS A 100 -22.98 -23.60 10.49
CA CYS A 100 -21.79 -23.38 11.31
C CYS A 100 -21.69 -24.44 12.39
N PRO A 101 -20.44 -24.82 12.79
CA PRO A 101 -20.26 -25.69 13.95
C PRO A 101 -20.87 -25.08 15.22
N GLU A 102 -21.27 -25.94 16.15
CA GLU A 102 -21.80 -25.49 17.46
C GLU A 102 -20.77 -24.62 18.22
N PRO A 103 -21.24 -23.67 19.06
CA PRO A 103 -20.37 -22.85 19.88
C PRO A 103 -19.41 -23.69 20.73
N GLY A 104 -18.12 -23.33 20.76
CA GLY A 104 -17.08 -24.06 21.48
C GLY A 104 -16.61 -25.34 20.79
N SER A 105 -17.04 -25.61 19.57
CA SER A 105 -16.58 -26.78 18.80
C SER A 105 -15.08 -26.71 18.50
N ALA A 106 -14.40 -27.87 18.53
CA ALA A 106 -13.01 -28.01 18.13
C ALA A 106 -12.77 -27.79 16.61
N ASN A 107 -13.83 -27.61 15.82
CA ASN A 107 -13.74 -27.30 14.40
C ASN A 107 -13.41 -25.82 14.12
N TYR A 108 -13.47 -24.94 15.12
CA TYR A 108 -13.02 -23.57 15.01
C TYR A 108 -11.51 -23.48 15.15
N ALA A 109 -10.86 -22.88 14.17
CA ALA A 109 -9.44 -22.50 14.26
C ALA A 109 -9.31 -21.08 14.82
N ALA A 110 -8.25 -20.80 15.56
CA ALA A 110 -8.00 -19.47 16.14
C ALA A 110 -7.81 -18.41 15.04
N GLY A 111 -8.36 -17.22 15.29
CA GLY A 111 -8.29 -16.07 14.41
C GLY A 111 -9.25 -16.13 13.20
N LEU A 112 -9.06 -15.19 12.30
CA LEU A 112 -9.78 -15.08 11.03
C LEU A 112 -9.03 -15.88 9.95
N VAL A 113 -9.49 -17.09 9.66
CA VAL A 113 -8.88 -17.97 8.63
C VAL A 113 -9.48 -17.63 7.27
N VAL A 114 -8.63 -17.31 6.30
CA VAL A 114 -9.04 -17.00 4.92
C VAL A 114 -9.94 -18.10 4.34
N GLY A 115 -11.06 -17.71 3.77
CA GLY A 115 -12.07 -18.63 3.21
C GLY A 115 -13.05 -19.21 4.22
N ALA A 116 -12.91 -18.93 5.52
CA ALA A 116 -13.90 -19.31 6.53
C ALA A 116 -15.24 -18.59 6.30
N THR A 117 -16.33 -19.28 6.60
CA THR A 117 -17.70 -18.78 6.41
C THR A 117 -18.51 -18.75 7.71
N CYS A 118 -17.86 -19.04 8.83
CA CYS A 118 -18.40 -18.97 10.19
C CYS A 118 -17.40 -18.28 11.10
N LEU A 119 -17.87 -17.31 11.84
CA LEU A 119 -17.13 -16.61 12.89
C LEU A 119 -17.63 -17.07 14.25
N GLN A 120 -16.71 -17.32 15.18
CA GLN A 120 -17.04 -17.49 16.58
C GLN A 120 -16.28 -16.46 17.40
N LEU A 121 -17.01 -15.73 18.20
CA LEU A 121 -16.49 -14.73 19.15
C LEU A 121 -16.68 -15.23 20.57
N LEU A 122 -15.61 -15.25 21.35
CA LEU A 122 -15.69 -15.34 22.80
C LEU A 122 -15.64 -13.91 23.33
N ILE A 123 -16.68 -13.47 24.05
CA ILE A 123 -16.82 -12.10 24.56
C ILE A 123 -17.16 -12.17 26.05
N GLU A 124 -16.42 -11.39 26.86
CA GLU A 124 -16.64 -11.23 28.30
C GLU A 124 -17.64 -10.10 28.55
N ASP A 125 -18.66 -10.37 29.35
CA ASP A 125 -19.58 -9.37 29.90
C ASP A 125 -18.84 -8.35 30.77
N GLY A 126 -18.93 -7.06 30.40
CA GLY A 126 -18.15 -5.97 30.97
C GLY A 126 -16.67 -5.95 30.53
N GLY A 127 -16.30 -6.75 29.52
CA GLY A 127 -14.95 -6.81 28.96
C GLY A 127 -14.68 -5.73 27.89
N ALA A 128 -13.46 -5.77 27.35
CA ALA A 128 -13.00 -4.77 26.36
C ALA A 128 -13.80 -4.78 25.07
N ASN A 129 -14.50 -5.88 24.77
CA ASN A 129 -15.31 -6.03 23.55
C ASN A 129 -16.82 -5.98 23.84
N ASP A 130 -17.21 -5.71 25.05
CA ASP A 130 -18.60 -5.43 25.40
C ASP A 130 -18.86 -3.93 25.20
N ALA A 131 -19.75 -3.58 24.26
CA ALA A 131 -19.91 -2.19 23.83
C ALA A 131 -20.48 -1.28 24.92
N ASP A 132 -21.28 -1.80 25.83
CA ASP A 132 -21.80 -1.01 26.96
C ASP A 132 -20.78 -0.93 28.13
N GLY A 133 -19.76 -1.81 28.13
CA GLY A 133 -18.70 -1.84 29.13
C GLY A 133 -19.16 -2.21 30.55
N ALA A 134 -20.39 -2.70 30.70
CA ALA A 134 -20.97 -2.99 32.00
C ALA A 134 -21.04 -4.50 32.27
N ALA A 135 -20.50 -4.96 33.38
CA ALA A 135 -20.66 -6.34 33.82
C ALA A 135 -22.05 -6.49 34.50
N ASP A 136 -23.09 -6.63 33.69
CA ASP A 136 -24.49 -6.63 34.17
C ASP A 136 -25.31 -7.84 33.71
N GLY A 137 -24.70 -8.76 32.98
CA GLY A 137 -25.32 -9.96 32.42
C GLY A 137 -25.86 -9.77 31.03
N THR A 138 -25.43 -8.73 30.34
CA THR A 138 -25.70 -8.44 28.93
C THR A 138 -24.37 -8.24 28.19
N VAL A 139 -24.22 -8.81 26.99
CA VAL A 139 -23.07 -8.52 26.12
C VAL A 139 -23.61 -7.87 24.85
N THR A 140 -23.17 -6.65 24.58
CA THR A 140 -23.59 -5.86 23.42
C THR A 140 -22.48 -5.86 22.35
N ASP A 141 -22.83 -6.21 21.11
CA ASP A 141 -21.83 -6.39 20.06
C ASP A 141 -22.26 -5.84 18.70
N PRO A 142 -22.00 -4.56 18.38
CA PRO A 142 -21.91 -4.08 17.02
C PRO A 142 -20.49 -4.35 16.47
N SER A 143 -20.36 -5.27 15.51
CA SER A 143 -19.05 -5.65 14.94
C SER A 143 -19.13 -6.08 13.48
N GLY A 144 -17.98 -6.19 12.83
CA GLY A 144 -17.91 -6.72 11.47
C GLY A 144 -16.50 -7.10 11.05
N ILE A 145 -16.42 -8.01 10.08
CA ILE A 145 -15.18 -8.35 9.43
C ILE A 145 -14.87 -7.27 8.40
N ALA A 146 -13.70 -6.67 8.53
CA ALA A 146 -13.23 -5.60 7.67
C ALA A 146 -11.85 -5.91 7.08
N SER A 147 -11.52 -5.23 5.99
CA SER A 147 -10.16 -5.13 5.47
C SER A 147 -9.77 -3.66 5.38
N LEU A 148 -8.47 -3.37 5.44
CA LEU A 148 -8.00 -2.00 5.20
C LEU A 148 -8.53 -1.51 3.85
N TYR A 149 -9.11 -0.33 3.87
CA TYR A 149 -9.45 0.39 2.65
C TYR A 149 -8.19 1.05 2.10
N PHE A 150 -7.87 0.76 0.86
CA PHE A 150 -6.85 1.47 0.11
C PHE A 150 -7.54 2.40 -0.88
N GLY A 151 -7.23 3.69 -0.78
CA GLY A 151 -7.68 4.69 -1.75
C GLY A 151 -7.08 4.48 -3.13
N PRO A 152 -7.56 5.20 -4.15
CA PRO A 152 -6.96 5.17 -5.48
C PRO A 152 -5.52 5.69 -5.45
N PRO A 153 -4.70 5.36 -6.47
CA PRO A 153 -3.35 5.91 -6.60
C PRO A 153 -3.35 7.44 -6.54
N SER A 154 -2.45 8.01 -5.74
CA SER A 154 -2.36 9.45 -5.47
C SER A 154 -1.14 10.09 -6.11
N GLY A 155 -1.23 11.40 -6.37
CA GLY A 155 -0.10 12.26 -6.71
C GLY A 155 0.97 12.40 -5.62
N ASP A 156 0.69 11.92 -4.40
CA ASP A 156 1.65 11.85 -3.30
C ASP A 156 2.64 10.67 -3.45
N SER A 157 2.39 9.76 -4.40
CA SER A 157 3.35 8.76 -4.85
C SER A 157 4.66 9.42 -5.28
N THR A 158 5.77 8.70 -5.16
CA THR A 158 7.09 9.26 -5.48
C THR A 158 7.79 8.48 -6.57
N ILE A 159 8.67 9.15 -7.34
CA ILE A 159 9.53 8.54 -8.34
C ILE A 159 10.96 9.05 -8.17
N THR A 160 11.92 8.15 -8.19
CA THR A 160 13.35 8.46 -8.13
C THR A 160 14.09 7.73 -9.24
N ILE A 161 15.22 8.30 -9.66
CA ILE A 161 16.18 7.68 -10.58
C ILE A 161 17.51 7.59 -9.84
N SER A 162 18.17 6.44 -9.90
CA SER A 162 19.32 6.10 -9.07
C SER A 162 20.59 6.92 -9.35
N VAL A 163 20.59 7.73 -10.41
CA VAL A 163 21.71 8.56 -10.84
C VAL A 163 21.26 9.98 -11.16
N SER A 164 22.13 10.96 -11.04
CA SER A 164 21.92 12.34 -11.49
C SER A 164 22.46 12.61 -12.89
N GLU A 165 23.37 11.77 -13.37
CA GLU A 165 24.01 11.86 -14.68
C GLU A 165 24.17 10.46 -15.28
N ILE A 166 24.08 10.35 -16.61
CA ILE A 166 24.26 9.10 -17.36
C ILE A 166 24.79 9.39 -18.76
N ASN A 167 25.67 8.54 -19.31
CA ASN A 167 26.29 8.79 -20.62
C ASN A 167 25.35 8.36 -21.77
N ALA A 168 25.16 9.27 -22.74
CA ALA A 168 24.39 8.99 -23.95
C ALA A 168 25.06 7.90 -24.81
N GLY A 169 24.27 6.97 -25.33
CA GLY A 169 24.74 5.92 -26.25
C GLY A 169 25.72 4.93 -25.60
N SER A 170 25.75 4.84 -24.29
CA SER A 170 26.51 3.84 -23.52
C SER A 170 25.64 2.65 -23.11
N ASP A 171 26.30 1.59 -22.61
CA ASP A 171 25.62 0.44 -21.99
C ASP A 171 25.26 0.70 -20.51
N GLU A 172 25.45 1.94 -20.02
CA GLU A 172 25.06 2.32 -18.68
C GLU A 172 23.54 2.31 -18.54
N THR A 173 23.06 1.91 -17.38
CA THR A 173 21.66 1.92 -17.03
C THR A 173 21.45 2.55 -15.68
N ALA A 174 20.25 3.07 -15.44
CA ALA A 174 19.83 3.56 -14.14
C ALA A 174 18.58 2.82 -13.69
N GLU A 175 18.40 2.69 -12.39
CA GLU A 175 17.16 2.19 -11.81
C GLU A 175 16.18 3.34 -11.63
N ILE A 176 14.94 3.11 -12.07
CA ILE A 176 13.78 3.92 -11.72
C ILE A 176 13.09 3.20 -10.57
N SER A 177 12.79 3.91 -9.49
CA SER A 177 11.98 3.40 -8.38
C SER A 177 10.76 4.29 -8.19
N VAL A 178 9.58 3.67 -8.23
CA VAL A 178 8.29 4.30 -7.96
C VAL A 178 7.76 3.73 -6.66
N THR A 179 7.38 4.60 -5.71
CA THR A 179 6.65 4.21 -4.51
C THR A 179 5.21 4.67 -4.68
N ALA A 180 4.31 3.73 -4.84
CA ALA A 180 2.89 3.97 -5.02
C ALA A 180 2.18 4.09 -3.67
N VAL A 181 1.44 5.19 -3.47
CA VAL A 181 0.64 5.42 -2.27
C VAL A 181 -0.72 6.01 -2.63
N ASP A 182 -1.70 5.83 -1.75
CA ASP A 182 -2.97 6.55 -1.79
C ASP A 182 -2.84 7.97 -1.18
N ALA A 183 -3.95 8.70 -1.11
CA ALA A 183 -3.99 10.06 -0.56
C ALA A 183 -3.71 10.13 0.95
N ASP A 184 -3.83 9.02 1.66
CA ASP A 184 -3.52 8.90 3.08
C ASP A 184 -2.08 8.41 3.33
N GLY A 185 -1.30 8.19 2.24
CA GLY A 185 0.08 7.72 2.30
C GLY A 185 0.23 6.22 2.53
N ARG A 186 -0.85 5.43 2.36
CA ARG A 186 -0.80 3.97 2.47
C ARG A 186 -0.18 3.38 1.20
N SER A 187 0.74 2.44 1.36
CA SER A 187 1.41 1.78 0.24
C SER A 187 0.44 0.93 -0.58
N LEU A 188 0.50 1.08 -1.90
CA LEU A 188 -0.37 0.36 -2.85
C LEU A 188 0.40 -0.75 -3.55
N GLU A 189 0.02 -1.99 -3.30
CA GLU A 189 0.50 -3.20 -3.98
C GLU A 189 -0.45 -3.62 -5.11
N GLY A 190 0.03 -4.43 -6.06
CA GLY A 190 -0.78 -4.91 -7.18
C GLY A 190 -1.09 -3.86 -8.26
N MET A 191 -0.41 -2.72 -8.26
CA MET A 191 -0.65 -1.66 -9.24
C MET A 191 0.01 -1.96 -10.59
N THR A 192 -0.60 -1.47 -11.65
CA THR A 192 0.03 -1.42 -12.97
C THR A 192 0.81 -0.11 -13.08
N VAL A 193 2.14 -0.20 -13.21
CA VAL A 193 3.01 0.97 -13.38
C VAL A 193 3.58 0.99 -14.80
N THR A 194 3.41 2.12 -15.48
CA THR A 194 3.99 2.41 -16.79
C THR A 194 4.74 3.73 -16.76
N ALA A 195 5.73 3.93 -17.62
CA ALA A 195 6.43 5.20 -17.66
C ALA A 195 6.88 5.60 -19.07
N THR A 196 7.09 6.90 -19.25
CA THR A 196 7.65 7.50 -20.46
C THR A 196 8.81 8.44 -20.11
N ALA A 197 9.84 8.46 -20.96
CA ALA A 197 10.95 9.39 -20.84
C ALA A 197 10.73 10.62 -21.70
N SER A 198 11.21 11.80 -21.27
CA SER A 198 11.13 13.04 -22.05
C SER A 198 12.04 13.05 -23.28
N LEU A 199 13.16 12.30 -23.26
CA LEU A 199 13.99 12.06 -24.43
C LEU A 199 13.49 10.82 -25.17
N ALA A 200 13.04 11.00 -26.42
CA ALA A 200 12.29 10.01 -27.19
C ALA A 200 13.09 8.74 -27.56
N ASP A 201 14.43 8.80 -27.51
CA ASP A 201 15.33 7.66 -27.79
C ASP A 201 15.80 6.93 -26.54
N ALA A 202 15.42 7.40 -25.35
CA ALA A 202 15.59 6.64 -24.12
C ALA A 202 14.52 5.54 -24.00
N SER A 203 14.87 4.42 -23.39
CA SER A 203 13.95 3.30 -23.17
C SER A 203 13.82 2.95 -21.70
N ILE A 204 12.62 2.52 -21.32
CA ILE A 204 12.31 2.08 -19.95
C ILE A 204 11.81 0.65 -20.05
N GLY A 205 12.38 -0.23 -19.22
CA GLY A 205 11.94 -1.61 -19.08
C GLY A 205 10.58 -1.72 -18.39
N SER A 206 10.05 -2.94 -18.32
CA SER A 206 8.84 -3.23 -17.54
C SER A 206 9.12 -3.06 -16.05
N PHE A 207 8.14 -2.51 -15.33
CA PHE A 207 8.22 -2.42 -13.87
C PHE A 207 8.03 -3.81 -13.24
N THR A 208 8.79 -4.04 -12.19
CA THR A 208 8.68 -5.21 -11.31
C THR A 208 8.27 -4.72 -9.94
N GLU A 209 7.23 -5.35 -9.39
CA GLU A 209 6.75 -5.06 -8.05
C GLU A 209 7.69 -5.66 -7.00
N GLY A 210 8.02 -4.86 -6.00
CA GLY A 210 8.65 -5.25 -4.75
C GLY A 210 7.66 -5.17 -3.59
N SER A 211 8.12 -5.27 -2.36
CA SER A 211 7.28 -5.12 -1.17
C SER A 211 6.97 -3.66 -0.87
N GLY A 212 5.83 -3.41 -0.22
CA GLY A 212 5.47 -2.10 0.32
C GLY A 212 5.17 -1.04 -0.75
N GLY A 213 4.57 -1.45 -1.87
CA GLY A 213 4.16 -0.54 -2.94
C GLY A 213 5.33 0.02 -3.77
N VAL A 214 6.50 -0.62 -3.74
CA VAL A 214 7.67 -0.19 -4.51
C VAL A 214 7.74 -0.94 -5.84
N TYR A 215 7.87 -0.21 -6.93
CA TYR A 215 7.97 -0.73 -8.30
C TYR A 215 9.27 -0.25 -8.92
N THR A 216 10.06 -1.16 -9.49
CA THR A 216 11.36 -0.82 -10.10
C THR A 216 11.42 -1.17 -11.58
N ALA A 217 12.12 -0.35 -12.36
CA ALA A 217 12.39 -0.57 -13.77
C ALA A 217 13.78 -0.07 -14.15
N THR A 218 14.30 -0.54 -15.29
CA THR A 218 15.58 -0.10 -15.82
C THR A 218 15.38 1.00 -16.84
N LEU A 219 16.08 2.13 -16.67
CA LEU A 219 16.22 3.19 -17.65
C LEU A 219 17.51 2.96 -18.44
N THR A 220 17.41 2.96 -19.78
CA THR A 220 18.54 2.94 -20.70
C THR A 220 18.54 4.26 -21.50
N PRO A 221 19.61 5.05 -21.43
CA PRO A 221 19.69 6.31 -22.15
C PRO A 221 19.80 6.06 -23.66
N GLY A 222 19.25 6.98 -24.44
CA GLY A 222 19.46 7.01 -25.89
C GLY A 222 20.77 7.71 -26.27
N SER A 223 20.92 8.04 -27.53
CA SER A 223 22.06 8.77 -28.09
C SER A 223 21.96 10.29 -27.94
N THR A 224 20.79 10.79 -27.57
CA THR A 224 20.49 12.21 -27.41
C THR A 224 20.90 12.68 -26.01
N GLY A 225 21.77 13.71 -25.95
CA GLY A 225 22.14 14.36 -24.69
C GLY A 225 21.13 15.44 -24.31
N GLY A 226 21.02 15.72 -23.03
CA GLY A 226 20.14 16.76 -22.47
C GLY A 226 19.52 16.35 -21.14
N GLU A 227 18.59 17.16 -20.65
CA GLU A 227 17.84 16.86 -19.44
C GLU A 227 16.74 15.83 -19.73
N LEU A 228 16.76 14.71 -19.01
CA LEU A 228 15.81 13.63 -19.06
C LEU A 228 14.97 13.61 -17.79
N THR A 229 13.66 13.57 -17.97
CA THR A 229 12.71 13.27 -16.88
C THR A 229 11.92 12.02 -17.24
N VAL A 230 11.43 11.32 -16.23
CA VAL A 230 10.55 10.17 -16.39
C VAL A 230 9.19 10.51 -15.77
N THR A 231 8.14 10.34 -16.54
CA THR A 231 6.76 10.41 -16.03
C THR A 231 6.21 9.01 -15.93
N ALA A 232 5.89 8.60 -14.71
CA ALA A 232 5.23 7.33 -14.42
C ALA A 232 3.73 7.52 -14.23
N THR A 233 2.95 6.55 -14.69
CA THR A 233 1.52 6.42 -14.42
C THR A 233 1.30 5.15 -13.62
N ILE A 234 0.63 5.29 -12.48
CA ILE A 234 0.26 4.22 -11.54
C ILE A 234 -1.24 4.01 -11.68
N SER A 235 -1.71 2.80 -11.88
CA SER A 235 -3.14 2.50 -12.04
C SER A 235 -3.54 1.23 -11.32
N ASP A 236 -4.72 1.24 -10.68
CA ASP A 236 -5.40 0.07 -10.12
C ASP A 236 -6.33 -0.63 -11.13
N GLY A 237 -6.40 -0.12 -12.37
CA GLY A 237 -7.28 -0.59 -13.43
C GLY A 237 -8.57 0.24 -13.57
N THR A 238 -8.92 1.06 -12.60
CA THR A 238 -10.07 1.98 -12.59
C THR A 238 -9.60 3.43 -12.54
N ASP A 239 -8.75 3.73 -11.59
CA ASP A 239 -8.18 5.04 -11.35
C ASP A 239 -6.68 5.07 -11.66
N SER A 240 -6.13 6.27 -11.83
CA SER A 240 -4.71 6.42 -12.07
C SER A 240 -4.16 7.77 -11.59
N ALA A 241 -2.90 7.76 -11.17
CA ALA A 241 -2.12 8.95 -10.89
C ALA A 241 -0.86 9.01 -11.75
N SER A 242 -0.41 10.22 -12.08
CA SER A 242 0.83 10.44 -12.83
C SER A 242 1.78 11.31 -12.03
N ILE A 243 3.03 10.87 -11.95
CA ILE A 243 4.11 11.53 -11.22
C ILE A 243 5.34 11.67 -12.12
N THR A 244 6.13 12.71 -11.90
CA THR A 244 7.34 12.98 -12.71
C THR A 244 8.57 13.09 -11.82
N SER A 245 9.67 12.44 -12.23
CA SER A 245 10.96 12.48 -11.54
C SER A 245 11.63 13.86 -11.59
N SER A 246 12.64 14.09 -10.74
CA SER A 246 13.65 15.09 -10.99
C SER A 246 14.40 14.78 -12.30
N SER A 247 15.07 15.79 -12.87
CA SER A 247 15.84 15.59 -14.10
C SER A 247 17.15 14.84 -13.86
N VAL A 248 17.54 14.06 -14.87
CA VAL A 248 18.85 13.40 -14.98
C VAL A 248 19.56 13.98 -16.19
N THR A 249 20.83 14.38 -16.04
CA THR A 249 21.61 14.89 -17.16
C THR A 249 22.13 13.73 -18.01
N VAL A 250 21.69 13.64 -19.27
CA VAL A 250 22.24 12.70 -20.25
C VAL A 250 23.43 13.37 -20.95
N ILE A 251 24.64 12.90 -20.64
CA ILE A 251 25.89 13.48 -21.14
C ILE A 251 26.21 12.90 -22.51
N LYS A 252 26.23 13.74 -23.53
CA LYS A 252 26.72 13.34 -24.85
C LYS A 252 28.25 13.38 -24.89
N SER A 253 28.88 12.24 -25.15
CA SER A 253 30.32 12.19 -25.32
C SER A 253 30.75 13.12 -26.48
N SER A 254 31.70 14.01 -26.22
CA SER A 254 32.23 14.93 -27.20
C SER A 254 33.32 14.29 -28.13
N SER A 255 33.31 12.94 -28.23
CA SER A 255 34.33 12.20 -28.97
C SER A 255 34.40 12.51 -30.47
N ASP A 256 33.41 13.21 -31.03
CA ASP A 256 33.39 13.55 -32.45
C ASP A 256 34.18 14.82 -32.84
N LYS A 257 34.80 15.52 -31.86
CA LYS A 257 35.51 16.76 -32.16
C LYS A 257 37.03 16.61 -32.27
N TRP A 258 37.61 15.47 -31.96
CA TRP A 258 39.07 15.33 -31.98
C TRP A 258 39.63 14.88 -33.33
N TYR A 259 38.81 14.46 -34.31
CA TYR A 259 39.26 13.98 -35.61
C TYR A 259 39.14 14.98 -36.75
N LYS A 260 38.77 16.22 -36.47
CA LYS A 260 38.79 17.30 -37.47
C LYS A 260 39.69 18.47 -37.04
N VAL A 261 40.74 18.22 -36.33
CA VAL A 261 41.91 19.10 -36.49
C VAL A 261 42.59 18.66 -37.78
N GLY A 262 42.18 19.28 -38.83
CA GLY A 262 42.74 19.05 -40.15
C GLY A 262 44.24 19.03 -40.09
N GLY A 263 44.77 17.95 -40.63
CA GLY A 263 46.12 17.74 -41.00
C GLY A 263 47.19 18.68 -40.46
N CYS A 264 47.83 18.29 -39.39
CA CYS A 264 49.25 18.56 -39.32
C CYS A 264 49.91 17.62 -40.34
N SER A 265 49.88 18.00 -41.61
CA SER A 265 50.87 17.50 -42.56
C SER A 265 52.20 18.06 -42.15
N VAL A 266 53.02 17.23 -41.54
CA VAL A 266 54.49 17.51 -41.49
C VAL A 266 54.96 17.38 -42.92
N GLY A 267 55.00 18.48 -43.64
CA GLY A 267 55.68 18.54 -44.91
C GLY A 267 57.14 18.26 -44.67
N ASP A 268 57.70 17.34 -45.43
CA ASP A 268 59.12 17.12 -45.50
C ASP A 268 59.82 18.44 -45.85
N GLY A 269 60.61 18.91 -44.93
CA GLY A 269 61.63 19.90 -45.26
C GLY A 269 61.23 21.34 -45.05
N GLN A 270 61.87 21.92 -44.05
CA GLN A 270 62.17 23.32 -43.89
C GLN A 270 61.01 24.27 -43.54
N SER A 271 60.71 24.28 -42.32
CA SER A 271 60.81 25.44 -41.41
C SER A 271 60.23 24.99 -40.07
N SER A 272 61.09 24.80 -39.09
CA SER A 272 60.71 24.67 -37.71
C SER A 272 60.08 25.99 -37.29
N ASP A 273 58.75 25.99 -37.22
CA ASP A 273 58.05 27.12 -36.62
C ASP A 273 58.27 27.06 -35.11
N SER A 274 59.42 27.63 -34.74
CA SER A 274 59.90 27.75 -33.34
C SER A 274 58.95 28.61 -32.50
N SER A 275 57.93 29.20 -33.10
CA SER A 275 56.98 30.08 -32.42
C SER A 275 56.00 29.35 -31.51
N LEU A 276 55.65 28.10 -31.87
CA LEU A 276 54.67 27.32 -31.06
C LEU A 276 55.29 26.72 -29.78
N ILE A 277 56.61 26.42 -29.83
CA ILE A 277 57.33 25.91 -28.66
C ILE A 277 57.64 27.03 -27.66
N LEU A 278 57.75 28.28 -28.13
CA LEU A 278 58.05 29.44 -27.29
C LEU A 278 56.85 29.91 -26.47
N LEU A 279 55.63 29.71 -26.97
CA LEU A 279 54.40 30.03 -26.27
C LEU A 279 54.09 29.07 -25.11
N LEU A 280 54.47 27.79 -25.22
CA LEU A 280 54.28 26.80 -24.14
C LEU A 280 55.34 26.97 -23.02
N LEU A 281 56.53 27.47 -23.33
CA LEU A 281 57.55 27.74 -22.32
C LEU A 281 57.36 29.09 -21.60
N ALA A 282 56.71 30.07 -22.24
CA ALA A 282 56.38 31.34 -21.59
C ALA A 282 55.23 31.22 -20.59
N GLY A 283 54.32 30.26 -20.79
CA GLY A 283 53.21 29.98 -19.84
C GLY A 283 53.67 29.28 -18.57
N LEU A 284 54.82 28.61 -18.56
CA LEU A 284 55.31 27.86 -17.40
C LEU A 284 56.22 28.70 -16.48
N LEU A 285 56.62 29.89 -16.89
CA LEU A 285 57.50 30.79 -16.11
C LEU A 285 56.75 31.86 -15.31
N LEU A 286 55.45 31.90 -15.38
CA LEU A 286 54.60 32.89 -14.68
C LEU A 286 53.84 32.34 -13.47
N VAL A 287 54.08 31.08 -13.04
CA VAL A 287 53.46 30.48 -11.86
C VAL A 287 54.48 30.16 -10.76
N GLY A 288 55.61 30.84 -10.75
CA GLY A 288 56.60 30.66 -9.71
C GLY A 288 57.15 32.01 -9.16
N ARG A 289 56.26 32.72 -8.43
CA ARG A 289 56.61 33.66 -7.37
C ARG A 289 55.46 34.01 -6.51
#